data_cd7966b920590aeb5febb3c200e09b5f
#
_entry.id   cd7966b920590aeb5febb3c200e09b5f
#
_cell.length_a   1.000
_cell.length_b   1.000
_cell.length_c   1.000
_cell.angle_alpha   90.00
_cell.angle_beta   90.00
_cell.angle_gamma   90.00
#
_symmetry.space_group_name_H-M   'P 1'
#
loop_
_entity.id
_entity.type
_entity.pdbx_description
1 polymer ?
#
loop_
_entity_poly.entity_id
_entity_poly.type
_entity_poly.pdbx_seq_one_letter_code
_entity_poly.pdbx_strand_id
1 'polypeptide(L)'
;FGAMLGLWLSGLFLPGYQNNVFAQIGLVMLIGMSAKNAILIVEFAKMKYDEGASAVDAALSAARDRFRPILMTAFSFILGVLPLLVATGAGAEARKVMGMTVFSGMLAATVIGVLVVPALFVLIEKMTGRKNAEPEEDEA
;
A
#
# COMPACT_ATOMS: atom_id res chain seq x y z
N PHE A 1 -0.85 -7.42 -7.82
CA PHE A 1 0.34 -8.23 -8.15
C PHE A 1 0.79 -9.09 -6.96
N GLY A 2 1.12 -8.50 -5.81
CA GLY A 2 1.61 -9.23 -4.64
C GLY A 2 0.68 -10.32 -4.12
N ALA A 3 -0.63 -10.07 -4.12
CA ALA A 3 -1.63 -11.07 -3.73
C ALA A 3 -1.66 -12.27 -4.68
N MET A 4 -1.60 -12.03 -5.99
CA MET A 4 -1.57 -13.09 -7.00
C MET A 4 -0.26 -13.88 -6.95
N LEU A 5 0.85 -13.19 -6.73
CA LEU A 5 2.15 -13.82 -6.56
C LEU A 5 2.20 -14.68 -5.30
N GLY A 6 1.62 -14.21 -4.20
CA GLY A 6 1.50 -14.98 -2.97
C GLY A 6 0.63 -16.21 -3.12
N LEU A 7 -0.51 -16.12 -3.82
CA LEU A 7 -1.35 -17.27 -4.15
C LEU A 7 -0.64 -18.28 -5.06
N TRP A 8 0.10 -17.80 -6.05
CA TRP A 8 0.87 -18.66 -6.94
C TRP A 8 1.97 -19.41 -6.20
N LEU A 9 2.72 -18.71 -5.36
CA LEU A 9 3.75 -19.33 -4.51
C LEU A 9 3.16 -20.33 -3.52
N SER A 10 2.08 -19.98 -2.86
CA SER A 10 1.45 -20.92 -1.92
C SER A 10 0.83 -22.13 -2.63
N GLY A 11 0.30 -21.95 -3.83
CA GLY A 11 -0.22 -23.04 -4.67
C GLY A 11 0.87 -24.01 -5.14
N LEU A 12 2.11 -23.55 -5.22
CA LEU A 12 3.25 -24.41 -5.57
C LEU A 12 3.64 -25.36 -4.43
N PHE A 13 3.47 -24.91 -3.17
CA PHE A 13 3.85 -25.67 -1.99
C PHE A 13 2.68 -26.40 -1.32
N LEU A 14 1.46 -25.88 -1.48
CA LEU A 14 0.25 -26.37 -0.79
C LEU A 14 -0.90 -26.48 -1.79
N PRO A 15 -1.30 -27.69 -2.18
CA PRO A 15 -2.46 -27.88 -3.05
C PRO A 15 -3.73 -27.36 -2.35
N GLY A 16 -4.52 -26.56 -3.04
CA GLY A 16 -5.76 -25.96 -2.51
C GLY A 16 -5.78 -24.42 -2.58
N TYR A 17 -4.64 -23.76 -2.71
CA TYR A 17 -4.56 -22.32 -2.88
C TYR A 17 -4.68 -21.92 -4.36
N GLN A 18 -5.92 -21.95 -4.87
CA GLN A 18 -6.19 -21.57 -6.26
C GLN A 18 -6.92 -20.23 -6.32
N ASN A 19 -6.80 -19.57 -7.47
CA ASN A 19 -7.56 -18.36 -7.74
C ASN A 19 -9.04 -18.69 -7.92
N ASN A 20 -9.82 -18.54 -6.87
CA ASN A 20 -11.25 -18.76 -6.84
C ASN A 20 -12.01 -17.49 -6.45
N VAL A 21 -13.33 -17.57 -6.29
CA VAL A 21 -14.17 -16.42 -5.91
C VAL A 21 -13.72 -15.78 -4.59
N PHE A 22 -13.25 -16.55 -3.63
CA PHE A 22 -12.78 -16.04 -2.34
C PHE A 22 -11.47 -15.24 -2.48
N ALA A 23 -10.57 -15.66 -3.37
CA ALA A 23 -9.39 -14.89 -3.71
C ALA A 23 -9.74 -13.54 -4.35
N GLN A 24 -10.73 -13.54 -5.23
CA GLN A 24 -11.24 -12.32 -5.88
C GLN A 24 -11.88 -11.34 -4.88
N ILE A 25 -12.63 -11.83 -3.92
CA ILE A 25 -13.18 -11.02 -2.83
C ILE A 25 -12.04 -10.39 -2.01
N GLY A 26 -11.02 -11.16 -1.66
CA GLY A 26 -9.82 -10.67 -1.00
C GLY A 26 -9.09 -9.59 -1.79
N LEU A 27 -9.00 -9.74 -3.11
CA LEU A 27 -8.40 -8.74 -4.01
C LEU A 27 -9.17 -7.42 -4.02
N VAL A 28 -10.49 -7.45 -4.10
CA VAL A 28 -11.32 -6.23 -4.06
C VAL A 28 -11.13 -5.49 -2.74
N MET A 29 -11.11 -6.22 -1.64
CA MET A 29 -10.84 -5.66 -0.31
C MET A 29 -9.46 -5.01 -0.22
N LEU A 30 -8.43 -5.65 -0.76
CA LEU A 30 -7.06 -5.14 -0.79
C LEU A 30 -6.93 -3.86 -1.60
N ILE A 31 -7.62 -3.76 -2.74
CA ILE A 31 -7.61 -2.56 -3.58
C ILE A 31 -8.15 -1.37 -2.77
N GLY A 32 -9.24 -1.54 -2.06
CA GLY A 32 -9.82 -0.49 -1.21
C GLY A 32 -8.86 -0.03 -0.11
N MET A 33 -8.22 -0.97 0.58
CA MET A 33 -7.26 -0.65 1.66
C MET A 33 -5.98 -0.01 1.13
N SER A 34 -5.46 -0.50 0.00
CA SER A 34 -4.26 0.04 -0.63
C SER A 34 -4.50 1.47 -1.15
N ALA A 35 -5.63 1.71 -1.78
CA ALA A 35 -6.03 3.04 -2.25
C ALA A 35 -6.11 4.05 -1.08
N LYS A 36 -6.69 3.67 0.04
CA LYS A 36 -6.73 4.50 1.24
C LYS A 36 -5.34 4.95 1.70
N ASN A 37 -4.40 4.02 1.78
CA ASN A 37 -3.03 4.32 2.18
C ASN A 37 -2.32 5.24 1.18
N ALA A 38 -2.49 5.00 -0.10
CA ALA A 38 -1.92 5.83 -1.16
C ALA A 38 -2.46 7.27 -1.12
N ILE A 39 -3.78 7.43 -0.98
CA ILE A 39 -4.43 8.74 -0.89
C ILE A 39 -3.89 9.53 0.31
N LEU A 40 -3.75 8.91 1.48
CA LEU A 40 -3.22 9.58 2.67
C LEU A 40 -1.79 10.07 2.49
N ILE A 41 -0.92 9.31 1.82
CA ILE A 41 0.46 9.71 1.54
C ILE A 41 0.47 10.90 0.58
N VAL A 42 -0.29 10.83 -0.51
CA VAL A 42 -0.34 11.87 -1.54
C VAL A 42 -0.92 13.16 -0.97
N GLU A 43 -1.99 13.09 -0.20
CA GLU A 43 -2.62 14.25 0.44
C GLU A 43 -1.66 14.97 1.38
N PHE A 44 -0.93 14.22 2.19
CA PHE A 44 0.07 14.77 3.10
C PHE A 44 1.27 15.37 2.35
N ALA A 45 1.73 14.70 1.28
CA ALA A 45 2.80 15.22 0.42
C ALA A 45 2.38 16.54 -0.25
N LYS A 46 1.14 16.62 -0.75
CA LYS A 46 0.59 17.85 -1.35
C LYS A 46 0.52 18.98 -0.33
N MET A 47 0.09 18.69 0.88
CA MET A 47 0.03 19.69 1.95
C MET A 47 1.42 20.26 2.26
N LYS A 48 2.43 19.42 2.36
CA LYS A 48 3.84 19.83 2.55
C LYS A 48 4.38 20.62 1.36
N TYR A 49 4.00 20.24 0.15
CA TYR A 49 4.38 20.95 -1.07
C TYR A 49 3.78 22.36 -1.12
N ASP A 50 2.51 22.51 -0.74
CA ASP A 50 1.82 23.80 -0.68
C ASP A 50 2.37 24.72 0.43
N GLU A 51 3.02 24.16 1.46
CA GLU A 51 3.75 24.90 2.50
C GLU A 51 5.13 25.43 2.04
N GLY A 52 5.53 25.16 0.78
CA GLY A 52 6.78 25.66 0.17
C GLY A 52 7.93 24.65 0.14
N ALA A 53 7.71 23.40 0.52
CA ALA A 53 8.71 22.35 0.38
C ALA A 53 8.90 21.95 -1.09
N SER A 54 10.11 21.51 -1.47
CA SER A 54 10.33 20.93 -2.80
C SER A 54 9.53 19.64 -2.98
N ALA A 55 9.22 19.26 -4.25
CA ALA A 55 8.46 18.05 -4.52
C ALA A 55 9.10 16.79 -3.91
N VAL A 56 10.45 16.71 -3.95
CA VAL A 56 11.19 15.59 -3.37
C VAL A 56 11.13 15.60 -1.85
N ASP A 57 11.34 16.76 -1.22
CA ASP A 57 11.30 16.91 0.23
C ASP A 57 9.89 16.68 0.79
N ALA A 58 8.85 17.16 0.09
CA ALA A 58 7.47 16.92 0.43
C ALA A 58 7.11 15.42 0.38
N ALA A 59 7.53 14.73 -0.67
CA ALA A 59 7.30 13.29 -0.83
C ALA A 59 8.04 12.46 0.24
N LEU A 60 9.31 12.76 0.50
CA LEU A 60 10.10 12.09 1.53
C LEU A 60 9.55 12.31 2.93
N SER A 61 9.18 13.55 3.24
CA SER A 61 8.58 13.91 4.53
C SER A 61 7.25 13.19 4.73
N ALA A 62 6.39 13.17 3.69
CA ALA A 62 5.12 12.47 3.73
C ALA A 62 5.29 10.96 3.94
N ALA A 63 6.21 10.33 3.22
CA ALA A 63 6.51 8.92 3.37
C ALA A 63 7.02 8.60 4.78
N ARG A 64 7.91 9.42 5.32
CA ARG A 64 8.50 9.25 6.65
C ARG A 64 7.46 9.43 7.76
N ASP A 65 6.65 10.47 7.68
CA ASP A 65 5.67 10.79 8.72
C ASP A 65 4.47 9.83 8.71
N ARG A 66 4.13 9.27 7.54
CA ARG A 66 3.05 8.30 7.38
C ARG A 66 3.49 6.84 7.49
N PHE A 67 4.79 6.57 7.52
CA PHE A 67 5.33 5.22 7.60
C PHE A 67 4.87 4.49 8.86
N ARG A 68 4.94 5.13 10.01
CA ARG A 68 4.53 4.55 11.29
C ARG A 68 3.05 4.19 11.35
N PRO A 69 2.08 5.07 11.04
CA PRO A 69 0.66 4.72 10.98
C PRO A 69 0.34 3.62 9.97
N ILE A 70 0.98 3.62 8.81
CA ILE A 70 0.79 2.58 7.78
C ILE A 70 1.28 1.23 8.30
N LEU A 71 2.44 1.16 8.94
CA LEU A 71 2.94 -0.06 9.55
C LEU A 71 2.03 -0.57 10.67
N MET A 72 1.51 0.31 11.52
CA MET A 72 0.59 -0.08 12.58
C MET A 72 -0.66 -0.76 12.02
N THR A 73 -1.29 -0.16 11.01
CA THR A 73 -2.46 -0.74 10.36
C THR A 73 -2.14 -2.04 9.64
N ALA A 74 -1.01 -2.11 8.95
CA ALA A 74 -0.57 -3.31 8.24
C ALA A 74 -0.32 -4.48 9.20
N PHE A 75 0.41 -4.26 10.29
CA PHE A 75 0.67 -5.29 11.28
C PHE A 75 -0.60 -5.74 12.00
N SER A 76 -1.45 -4.82 12.41
CA SER A 76 -2.74 -5.16 13.05
C SER A 76 -3.61 -6.01 12.13
N PHE A 77 -3.65 -5.67 10.85
CA PHE A 77 -4.42 -6.39 9.86
C PHE A 77 -3.83 -7.77 9.56
N ILE A 78 -2.51 -7.86 9.38
CA ILE A 78 -1.79 -9.13 9.18
C ILE A 78 -2.03 -10.08 10.36
N LEU A 79 -1.89 -9.58 11.59
CA LEU A 79 -2.17 -10.37 12.80
C LEU A 79 -3.64 -10.80 12.88
N GLY A 80 -4.57 -9.93 12.47
CA GLY A 80 -6.00 -10.25 12.42
C GLY A 80 -6.38 -11.33 11.40
N VAL A 81 -5.60 -11.47 10.33
CA VAL A 81 -5.81 -12.48 9.28
C VAL A 81 -5.15 -13.82 9.61
N LEU A 82 -4.16 -13.86 10.50
CA LEU A 82 -3.48 -15.10 10.89
C LEU A 82 -4.43 -16.24 11.29
N PRO A 83 -5.49 -16.01 12.08
CA PRO A 83 -6.45 -17.08 12.41
C PRO A 83 -7.13 -17.69 11.18
N LEU A 84 -7.32 -16.93 10.10
CA LEU A 84 -7.90 -17.43 8.86
C LEU A 84 -6.97 -18.42 8.15
N LEU A 85 -5.66 -18.24 8.26
CA LEU A 85 -4.66 -19.11 7.65
C LEU A 85 -4.59 -20.48 8.32
N VAL A 86 -4.87 -20.53 9.62
CA VAL A 86 -4.87 -21.78 10.42
C VAL A 86 -6.26 -22.37 10.63
N ALA A 87 -7.26 -21.85 9.94
CA ALA A 87 -8.64 -22.30 10.05
C ALA A 87 -8.78 -23.79 9.73
N THR A 88 -9.61 -24.49 10.52
CA THR A 88 -9.96 -25.89 10.34
C THR A 88 -11.48 -26.07 10.32
N GLY A 89 -11.96 -27.19 9.84
CA GLY A 89 -13.39 -27.51 9.77
C GLY A 89 -14.07 -27.05 8.50
N ALA A 90 -15.39 -27.00 8.50
CA ALA A 90 -16.21 -26.64 7.36
C ALA A 90 -15.88 -25.22 6.85
N GLY A 91 -15.63 -25.09 5.54
CA GLY A 91 -15.27 -23.82 4.93
C GLY A 91 -13.84 -23.33 5.21
N ALA A 92 -12.98 -24.17 5.75
CA ALA A 92 -11.59 -23.83 6.04
C ALA A 92 -10.81 -23.45 4.77
N GLU A 93 -11.04 -24.14 3.67
CA GLU A 93 -10.42 -23.86 2.37
C GLU A 93 -10.68 -22.44 1.90
N ALA A 94 -11.96 -22.01 1.93
CA ALA A 94 -12.35 -20.67 1.56
C ALA A 94 -11.65 -19.59 2.44
N ARG A 95 -11.64 -19.82 3.73
CA ARG A 95 -11.01 -18.90 4.69
C ARG A 95 -9.50 -18.81 4.50
N LYS A 96 -8.84 -19.93 4.25
CA LYS A 96 -7.39 -19.99 4.00
C LYS A 96 -7.02 -19.26 2.71
N VAL A 97 -7.75 -19.48 1.63
CA VAL A 97 -7.49 -18.81 0.35
C VAL A 97 -7.67 -17.30 0.48
N MET A 98 -8.77 -16.86 1.09
CA MET A 98 -9.01 -15.42 1.34
C MET A 98 -7.94 -14.83 2.25
N GLY A 99 -7.61 -15.50 3.35
CA GLY A 99 -6.58 -15.08 4.29
C GLY A 99 -5.20 -14.95 3.65
N MET A 100 -4.81 -15.92 2.81
CA MET A 100 -3.53 -15.89 2.11
C MET A 100 -3.45 -14.77 1.08
N THR A 101 -4.51 -14.56 0.33
CA THR A 101 -4.61 -13.44 -0.63
C THR A 101 -4.42 -12.10 0.07
N VAL A 102 -5.12 -11.90 1.16
CA VAL A 102 -5.08 -10.64 1.91
C VAL A 102 -3.74 -10.46 2.63
N PHE A 103 -3.19 -11.50 3.21
CA PHE A 103 -1.89 -11.49 3.88
C PHE A 103 -0.76 -11.10 2.93
N SER A 104 -0.62 -11.82 1.83
CA SER A 104 0.44 -11.56 0.83
C SER A 104 0.26 -10.23 0.13
N GLY A 105 -0.98 -9.89 -0.20
CA GLY A 105 -1.31 -8.63 -0.83
C GLY A 105 -1.05 -7.43 0.07
N MET A 106 -1.37 -7.52 1.36
CA MET A 106 -1.13 -6.44 2.31
C MET A 106 0.36 -6.21 2.57
N LEU A 107 1.15 -7.29 2.66
CA LEU A 107 2.61 -7.18 2.73
C LEU A 107 3.19 -6.46 1.50
N ALA A 108 2.82 -6.91 0.31
CA ALA A 108 3.28 -6.30 -0.93
C ALA A 108 2.80 -4.84 -1.06
N ALA A 109 1.54 -4.56 -0.77
CA ALA A 109 0.98 -3.22 -0.83
C ALA A 109 1.68 -2.25 0.13
N THR A 110 2.04 -2.70 1.33
CA THR A 110 2.76 -1.88 2.30
C THR A 110 4.17 -1.53 1.80
N VAL A 111 4.92 -2.53 1.34
CA VAL A 111 6.30 -2.33 0.86
C VAL A 111 6.31 -1.48 -0.41
N ILE A 112 5.51 -1.87 -1.41
CA ILE A 112 5.46 -1.18 -2.70
C ILE A 112 4.84 0.22 -2.54
N GLY A 113 3.78 0.35 -1.75
CA GLY A 113 3.10 1.62 -1.53
C GLY A 113 4.01 2.68 -0.92
N VAL A 114 4.76 2.33 0.12
CA VAL A 114 5.70 3.25 0.77
C VAL A 114 6.82 3.71 -0.16
N LEU A 115 7.24 2.85 -1.10
CA LEU A 115 8.31 3.18 -2.05
C LEU A 115 7.77 3.88 -3.31
N VAL A 116 6.70 3.37 -3.89
CA VAL A 116 6.21 3.80 -5.22
C VAL A 116 5.38 5.07 -5.14
N VAL A 117 4.54 5.23 -4.12
CA VAL A 117 3.63 6.39 -4.04
C VAL A 117 4.39 7.72 -3.95
N PRO A 118 5.41 7.88 -3.08
CA PRO A 118 6.22 9.10 -3.07
C PRO A 118 6.98 9.34 -4.37
N ALA A 119 7.49 8.28 -5.00
CA ALA A 119 8.19 8.38 -6.28
C ALA A 119 7.26 8.86 -7.41
N LEU A 120 6.04 8.34 -7.46
CA LEU A 120 5.02 8.78 -8.41
C LEU A 120 4.60 10.24 -8.16
N PHE A 121 4.46 10.65 -6.92
CA PHE A 121 4.16 12.03 -6.57
C PHE A 121 5.21 12.99 -7.13
N VAL A 122 6.48 12.70 -6.90
CA VAL A 122 7.60 13.49 -7.45
C VAL A 122 7.59 13.52 -8.97
N LEU A 123 7.33 12.38 -9.60
CA LEU A 123 7.27 12.27 -11.06
C LEU A 123 6.15 13.14 -11.65
N ILE A 124 4.96 13.06 -11.08
CA ILE A 124 3.80 13.83 -11.54
C ILE A 124 4.02 15.33 -11.37
N GLU A 125 4.55 15.76 -10.21
CA GLU A 125 4.84 17.17 -9.97
C GLU A 125 5.89 17.72 -10.93
N LYS A 126 6.92 16.95 -11.24
CA LYS A 126 7.92 17.31 -12.27
C LYS A 126 7.33 17.39 -13.69
N MET A 127 6.40 16.48 -14.03
CA MET A 127 5.75 16.47 -15.34
C MET A 127 4.74 17.60 -15.49
N THR A 128 4.04 17.97 -14.43
CA THR A 128 3.03 19.04 -14.46
C THR A 128 3.65 20.43 -14.55
N GLY A 129 4.98 20.55 -14.44
CA GLY A 129 5.71 21.79 -14.66
C GLY A 129 5.39 22.90 -13.65
N ARG A 130 4.85 22.52 -12.48
CA ARG A 130 4.65 23.45 -11.39
C ARG A 130 6.04 23.76 -10.80
N LYS A 131 6.74 24.63 -11.50
CA LYS A 131 7.99 25.20 -11.02
C LYS A 131 7.75 25.74 -9.61
N ASN A 132 8.62 25.33 -8.70
CA ASN A 132 8.79 26.02 -7.44
C ASN A 132 8.79 27.52 -7.72
N ALA A 133 7.90 28.26 -7.08
CA ALA A 133 8.18 29.66 -6.87
C ALA A 133 9.49 29.67 -6.05
N GLU A 134 10.61 29.95 -6.71
CA GLU A 134 11.80 30.38 -6.01
C GLU A 134 11.33 31.53 -5.11
N PRO A 135 11.68 31.54 -3.83
CA PRO A 135 11.52 32.74 -3.06
C PRO A 135 12.32 33.81 -3.81
N GLU A 136 11.62 34.84 -4.30
CA GLU A 136 12.28 36.07 -4.70
C GLU A 136 13.11 36.48 -3.47
N GLU A 137 14.42 36.35 -3.60
CA GLU A 137 15.34 37.11 -2.76
C GLU A 137 14.97 38.58 -3.05
N ASP A 138 14.25 39.16 -2.13
CA ASP A 138 14.15 40.60 -2.03
C ASP A 138 15.58 41.13 -1.83
N GLU A 139 16.24 41.43 -2.94
CA GLU A 139 17.29 42.40 -2.94
C GLU A 139 16.66 43.77 -2.64
N ALA A 140 16.68 44.11 -1.40
CA ALA A 140 16.55 45.49 -0.99
C ALA A 140 17.91 46.06 -0.61
#